data_b7282462b2d17d4adddc9ebbaf2b093c
#
_entry.id   b7282462b2d17d4adddc9ebbaf2b093c
#
_cell.length_a   1.000
_cell.length_b   1.000
_cell.length_c   1.000
_cell.angle_alpha   90.00
_cell.angle_beta   90.00
_cell.angle_gamma   90.00
#
_symmetry.space_group_name_H-M   'P 1'
#
loop_
_entity.id
_entity.type
_entity.pdbx_description
1 polymer ?
#
loop_
_entity_poly.entity_id
_entity_poly.type
_entity_poly.pdbx_seq_one_letter_code
_entity_poly.pdbx_strand_id
1 'polypeptide(L)'
;MGGWLVGVRGAGTGASPERSTSVGAVDDPGRRFDVVLFGATSFVGQITCSHLVERHGSEGPLRWAIAGRSAEKLERVAAQTGAQVERLVVDADDESALRDMAENTRVVISTVGPYALHGSTLVAAVSAAGTDYCDLTGEPQWMRAMIDAHHVDAEASGARVVHSCGFDSIPSDLGVWFTQQRAIEHLGEPCSRISMRVHAMKGGASGGTIASMLNLVEEASKDKELRRLLADPYALNPVDLRRGPPQPDTTRPTRDRESGSWMAPFVMASVNTRVVQRTHALLGRPWGAEFRYDEAMAMGSGPFGAAKATGLVAGLGAGMGAMALGPTRNLLKRALPKPGDGPDPEAQRAGFFDLRFRGTTPSGRTADTRVTGDRDPGYGATSRMIGETALALLELPREERGGGFWTPASALGDRLIERLEAHAGMRFEWTD
;
A
#
# COMPACT_ATOMS: atom_id res chain seq x y z
N MET A 1 18.56 -20.42 21.76
CA MET A 1 17.77 -20.24 23.00
C MET A 1 18.09 -18.85 23.53
N GLY A 2 17.24 -17.88 23.31
CA GLY A 2 17.39 -16.51 23.81
C GLY A 2 15.97 -15.95 24.00
N GLY A 3 15.49 -16.00 25.26
CA GLY A 3 14.16 -15.57 25.62
C GLY A 3 14.04 -14.06 25.64
N TRP A 4 12.98 -13.55 25.05
CA TRP A 4 12.55 -12.18 25.14
C TRP A 4 11.60 -12.02 26.35
N LEU A 5 12.09 -11.35 27.40
CA LEU A 5 11.28 -10.92 28.53
C LEU A 5 10.66 -9.55 28.22
N VAL A 6 9.35 -9.50 28.09
CA VAL A 6 8.56 -8.26 28.03
C VAL A 6 8.27 -7.82 29.45
N GLY A 7 8.82 -6.66 29.84
CA GLY A 7 8.56 -6.03 31.13
C GLY A 7 7.20 -5.30 31.14
N VAL A 8 6.28 -5.77 31.95
CA VAL A 8 5.02 -5.09 32.27
C VAL A 8 5.29 -3.91 33.19
N ARG A 9 4.99 -2.69 32.77
CA ARG A 9 4.93 -1.49 33.64
C ARG A 9 3.49 -1.11 33.90
N GLY A 10 3.22 -0.93 35.20
CA GLY A 10 1.89 -0.66 35.77
C GLY A 10 1.26 0.67 35.36
N ALA A 11 -0.06 0.71 35.45
CA ALA A 11 -0.93 1.84 35.18
C ALA A 11 -0.67 3.02 36.15
N GLY A 12 -0.33 4.17 35.58
CA GLY A 12 -0.31 5.47 36.27
C GLY A 12 -1.31 6.41 35.58
N THR A 13 -2.33 6.82 36.30
CA THR A 13 -3.27 7.88 35.91
C THR A 13 -2.57 9.23 35.94
N GLY A 14 -2.42 9.88 34.81
CA GLY A 14 -1.86 11.22 34.75
C GLY A 14 -2.09 11.88 33.38
N ALA A 15 -2.60 13.11 33.43
CA ALA A 15 -3.00 13.98 32.34
C ALA A 15 -2.06 13.95 31.12
N SER A 16 -2.66 13.95 29.92
CA SER A 16 -1.97 14.04 28.62
C SER A 16 -1.22 15.36 28.48
N PRO A 17 0.09 15.36 28.27
CA PRO A 17 0.75 16.50 27.65
C PRO A 17 0.61 16.35 26.14
N GLU A 18 0.20 17.41 25.47
CA GLU A 18 0.32 17.60 24.02
C GLU A 18 1.79 17.34 23.62
N ARG A 19 2.06 16.18 23.09
CA ARG A 19 3.35 15.89 22.46
C ARG A 19 3.33 16.51 21.06
N SER A 20 3.93 17.67 20.95
CA SER A 20 4.47 18.17 19.70
C SER A 20 5.40 17.06 19.16
N THR A 21 4.97 16.30 18.16
CA THR A 21 5.82 15.38 17.41
C THR A 21 6.66 16.23 16.47
N SER A 22 7.70 16.86 17.00
CA SER A 22 8.80 17.36 16.20
C SER A 22 9.46 16.13 15.57
N VAL A 23 9.56 16.10 14.23
CA VAL A 23 10.43 15.18 13.50
C VAL A 23 11.83 15.36 14.08
N GLY A 24 12.24 14.45 14.97
CA GLY A 24 13.60 14.44 15.48
C GLY A 24 14.49 14.07 14.30
N ALA A 25 15.28 15.04 13.82
CA ALA A 25 16.29 14.80 12.82
C ALA A 25 17.25 13.73 13.35
N VAL A 26 17.11 12.50 12.84
CA VAL A 26 18.22 11.55 12.89
C VAL A 26 19.23 12.11 11.90
N ASP A 27 20.25 12.78 12.39
CA ASP A 27 21.30 13.37 11.58
C ASP A 27 22.03 12.25 10.81
N ASP A 28 21.69 12.12 9.52
CA ASP A 28 22.61 11.60 8.51
C ASP A 28 23.17 12.82 7.77
N PRO A 29 24.30 13.38 8.20
CA PRO A 29 24.84 14.67 7.69
C PRO A 29 25.31 14.56 6.24
N GLY A 30 25.28 13.39 5.62
CA GLY A 30 25.80 13.16 4.27
C GLY A 30 24.77 13.35 3.15
N ARG A 31 23.45 13.26 3.42
CA ARG A 31 22.42 13.32 2.36
C ARG A 31 21.73 14.67 2.30
N ARG A 32 21.55 15.17 1.07
CA ARG A 32 20.98 16.50 0.80
C ARG A 32 19.50 16.59 1.16
N PHE A 33 18.73 15.53 0.88
CA PHE A 33 17.30 15.48 1.10
C PHE A 33 16.90 14.39 2.08
N ASP A 34 15.95 14.69 2.94
CA ASP A 34 15.30 13.69 3.78
C ASP A 34 14.26 12.91 2.95
N VAL A 35 13.49 13.61 2.09
CA VAL A 35 12.49 13.02 1.22
C VAL A 35 12.56 13.60 -0.19
N VAL A 36 12.50 12.75 -1.22
CA VAL A 36 12.24 13.19 -2.61
C VAL A 36 10.96 12.55 -3.10
N LEU A 37 10.01 13.38 -3.54
CA LEU A 37 8.77 12.94 -4.21
C LEU A 37 9.02 12.85 -5.73
N PHE A 38 9.37 11.66 -6.20
CA PHE A 38 9.54 11.35 -7.61
C PHE A 38 8.21 11.04 -8.29
N GLY A 39 7.92 11.74 -9.38
CA GLY A 39 6.62 11.71 -10.05
C GLY A 39 5.62 12.72 -9.51
N ALA A 40 6.10 13.82 -8.91
CA ALA A 40 5.26 14.88 -8.37
C ALA A 40 4.26 15.47 -9.39
N THR A 41 4.49 15.29 -10.67
CA THR A 41 3.60 15.73 -11.76
C THR A 41 2.47 14.75 -12.09
N SER A 42 2.46 13.55 -11.49
CA SER A 42 1.35 12.62 -11.59
C SER A 42 0.15 13.14 -10.78
N PHE A 43 -1.04 12.62 -11.05
CA PHE A 43 -2.23 13.03 -10.30
C PHE A 43 -2.08 12.82 -8.78
N VAL A 44 -1.67 11.61 -8.36
CA VAL A 44 -1.41 11.31 -6.94
C VAL A 44 -0.22 12.10 -6.42
N GLY A 45 0.84 12.28 -7.24
CA GLY A 45 2.02 13.06 -6.87
C GLY A 45 1.70 14.51 -6.50
N GLN A 46 0.79 15.17 -7.23
CA GLN A 46 0.34 16.52 -6.91
C GLN A 46 -0.38 16.57 -5.55
N ILE A 47 -1.24 15.60 -5.26
CA ILE A 47 -1.96 15.53 -3.98
C ILE A 47 -0.99 15.20 -2.84
N THR A 48 -0.04 14.29 -3.07
CA THR A 48 1.03 13.99 -2.10
C THR A 48 1.90 15.21 -1.82
N CYS A 49 2.24 15.99 -2.86
CA CYS A 49 2.95 17.26 -2.72
C CYS A 49 2.16 18.24 -1.82
N SER A 50 0.86 18.40 -2.09
CA SER A 50 -0.02 19.24 -1.26
C SER A 50 -0.05 18.77 0.20
N HIS A 51 -0.11 17.46 0.44
CA HIS A 51 -0.08 16.88 1.79
C HIS A 51 1.25 17.20 2.51
N LEU A 52 2.39 17.05 1.82
CA LEU A 52 3.70 17.37 2.40
C LEU A 52 3.82 18.88 2.73
N VAL A 53 3.33 19.76 1.86
CA VAL A 53 3.28 21.22 2.14
C VAL A 53 2.39 21.51 3.35
N GLU A 54 1.19 20.94 3.40
CA GLU A 54 0.24 21.14 4.51
C GLU A 54 0.84 20.69 5.86
N ARG A 55 1.60 19.59 5.84
CA ARG A 55 2.17 18.99 7.03
C ARG A 55 3.49 19.59 7.50
N HIS A 56 4.37 19.94 6.58
CA HIS A 56 5.76 20.28 6.88
C HIS A 56 6.18 21.66 6.37
N GLY A 57 5.36 22.28 5.51
CA GLY A 57 5.76 23.51 4.83
C GLY A 57 6.93 23.29 3.87
N SER A 58 7.49 24.39 3.41
CA SER A 58 8.67 24.38 2.53
C SER A 58 9.96 24.81 3.26
N GLU A 59 9.83 25.53 4.38
CA GLU A 59 10.93 26.07 5.20
C GLU A 59 11.05 25.35 6.56
N GLY A 60 10.33 24.23 6.72
CA GLY A 60 10.34 23.41 7.94
C GLY A 60 11.64 22.59 8.10
N PRO A 61 11.74 21.82 9.17
CA PRO A 61 12.92 21.00 9.42
C PRO A 61 13.10 19.85 8.42
N LEU A 62 12.04 19.45 7.71
CA LEU A 62 12.10 18.40 6.68
C LEU A 62 12.73 18.98 5.40
N ARG A 63 13.88 18.47 5.01
CA ARG A 63 14.55 18.82 3.76
C ARG A 63 13.98 17.93 2.64
N TRP A 64 13.10 18.48 1.83
CA TRP A 64 12.46 17.68 0.79
C TRP A 64 12.46 18.38 -0.57
N ALA A 65 12.30 17.57 -1.63
CA ALA A 65 12.26 18.05 -3.01
C ALA A 65 11.19 17.32 -3.80
N ILE A 66 10.77 17.92 -4.92
CA ILE A 66 9.90 17.28 -5.91
C ILE A 66 10.72 16.96 -7.16
N ALA A 67 10.45 15.78 -7.75
CA ALA A 67 11.18 15.31 -8.92
C ALA A 67 10.26 14.82 -10.05
N GLY A 68 10.72 14.93 -11.29
CA GLY A 68 10.01 14.48 -12.49
C GLY A 68 10.68 14.97 -13.77
N ARG A 69 10.26 14.45 -14.91
CA ARG A 69 10.94 14.66 -16.20
C ARG A 69 10.74 16.04 -16.87
N SER A 70 9.83 16.87 -16.39
CA SER A 70 9.51 18.16 -17.01
C SER A 70 9.62 19.30 -16.03
N ALA A 71 10.61 20.17 -16.20
CA ALA A 71 10.80 21.37 -15.40
C ALA A 71 9.55 22.26 -15.38
N GLU A 72 8.91 22.50 -16.53
CA GLU A 72 7.69 23.30 -16.64
C GLU A 72 6.52 22.71 -15.83
N LYS A 73 6.35 21.37 -15.85
CA LYS A 73 5.29 20.72 -15.05
C LYS A 73 5.59 20.78 -13.57
N LEU A 74 6.84 20.61 -13.16
CA LEU A 74 7.27 20.76 -11.77
C LEU A 74 7.02 22.16 -11.25
N GLU A 75 7.32 23.20 -12.05
CA GLU A 75 7.00 24.57 -11.70
C GLU A 75 5.51 24.82 -11.50
N ARG A 76 4.67 24.25 -12.37
CA ARG A 76 3.21 24.33 -12.22
C ARG A 76 2.73 23.64 -10.93
N VAL A 77 3.26 22.46 -10.61
CA VAL A 77 2.91 21.75 -9.36
C VAL A 77 3.34 22.59 -8.17
N ALA A 78 4.56 23.12 -8.15
CA ALA A 78 5.04 23.99 -7.08
C ALA A 78 4.14 25.20 -6.87
N ALA A 79 3.76 25.89 -7.96
CA ALA A 79 2.86 27.04 -7.90
C ALA A 79 1.44 26.67 -7.39
N GLN A 80 0.89 25.53 -7.83
CA GLN A 80 -0.45 25.07 -7.45
C GLN A 80 -0.54 24.61 -6.01
N THR A 81 0.52 23.95 -5.50
CA THR A 81 0.56 23.39 -4.15
C THR A 81 1.16 24.34 -3.11
N GLY A 82 1.80 25.42 -3.55
CA GLY A 82 2.56 26.32 -2.70
C GLY A 82 3.92 25.76 -2.27
N ALA A 83 4.41 24.71 -2.91
CA ALA A 83 5.68 24.04 -2.58
C ALA A 83 6.88 24.93 -3.03
N GLN A 84 7.52 25.60 -2.09
CA GLN A 84 8.75 26.37 -2.32
C GLN A 84 10.00 25.51 -2.02
N VAL A 85 10.05 24.32 -2.67
CA VAL A 85 11.12 23.34 -2.50
C VAL A 85 11.90 23.15 -3.79
N GLU A 86 13.03 22.48 -3.71
CA GLU A 86 13.85 22.19 -4.88
C GLU A 86 13.12 21.30 -5.89
N ARG A 87 13.36 21.55 -7.17
CA ARG A 87 12.78 20.83 -8.31
C ARG A 87 13.88 20.09 -9.05
N LEU A 88 13.87 18.77 -8.99
CA LEU A 88 14.85 17.91 -9.65
C LEU A 88 14.26 17.43 -10.99
N VAL A 89 14.94 17.76 -12.08
CA VAL A 89 14.54 17.26 -13.41
C VAL A 89 15.21 15.90 -13.62
N VAL A 90 14.43 14.83 -13.45
CA VAL A 90 14.91 13.44 -13.53
C VAL A 90 13.92 12.65 -14.39
N ASP A 91 14.42 11.97 -15.43
CA ASP A 91 13.63 11.03 -16.21
C ASP A 91 13.76 9.61 -15.62
N ALA A 92 12.68 8.83 -15.71
CA ALA A 92 12.66 7.44 -15.22
C ALA A 92 13.60 6.51 -16.01
N ASP A 93 14.00 6.91 -17.19
CA ASP A 93 14.90 6.16 -18.08
C ASP A 93 16.37 6.65 -17.96
N ASP A 94 16.64 7.70 -17.19
CA ASP A 94 18.01 8.21 -16.96
C ASP A 94 18.61 7.59 -15.69
N GLU A 95 19.33 6.47 -15.89
CA GLU A 95 19.99 5.72 -14.81
C GLU A 95 20.96 6.57 -13.99
N SER A 96 21.71 7.48 -14.64
CA SER A 96 22.69 8.33 -13.96
C SER A 96 22.01 9.36 -13.03
N ALA A 97 20.97 10.02 -13.53
CA ALA A 97 20.21 10.99 -12.75
C ALA A 97 19.43 10.32 -11.59
N LEU A 98 18.90 9.12 -11.81
CA LEU A 98 18.23 8.34 -10.75
C LEU A 98 19.21 7.90 -9.67
N ARG A 99 20.43 7.51 -10.02
CA ARG A 99 21.48 7.16 -9.07
C ARG A 99 21.91 8.36 -8.25
N ASP A 100 22.19 9.51 -8.89
CA ASP A 100 22.54 10.74 -8.20
C ASP A 100 21.42 11.17 -7.22
N MET A 101 20.16 11.13 -7.66
CA MET A 101 19.02 11.42 -6.80
C MET A 101 18.96 10.46 -5.61
N ALA A 102 19.14 9.15 -5.83
CA ALA A 102 19.08 8.16 -4.77
C ALA A 102 20.21 8.36 -3.74
N GLU A 103 21.46 8.56 -4.18
CA GLU A 103 22.63 8.77 -3.31
C GLU A 103 22.48 10.04 -2.45
N ASN A 104 21.75 11.04 -2.92
CA ASN A 104 21.52 12.30 -2.21
C ASN A 104 20.24 12.33 -1.36
N THR A 105 19.48 11.23 -1.27
CA THR A 105 18.16 11.18 -0.62
C THR A 105 18.08 10.08 0.43
N ARG A 106 17.45 10.35 1.57
CA ARG A 106 17.20 9.33 2.61
C ARG A 106 16.01 8.44 2.27
N VAL A 107 14.89 9.03 1.81
CA VAL A 107 13.66 8.31 1.42
C VAL A 107 13.15 8.83 0.09
N VAL A 108 12.93 7.95 -0.87
CA VAL A 108 12.27 8.29 -2.15
C VAL A 108 10.82 7.78 -2.14
N ILE A 109 9.88 8.70 -2.35
CA ILE A 109 8.48 8.39 -2.68
C ILE A 109 8.36 8.31 -4.19
N SER A 110 7.87 7.19 -4.74
CA SER A 110 7.62 7.07 -6.18
C SER A 110 6.12 6.97 -6.49
N THR A 111 5.66 7.88 -7.34
CA THR A 111 4.29 7.87 -7.90
C THR A 111 4.31 7.72 -9.43
N VAL A 112 5.39 7.18 -9.98
CA VAL A 112 5.60 7.00 -11.43
C VAL A 112 5.17 5.59 -11.82
N GLY A 113 3.95 5.44 -12.29
CA GLY A 113 3.41 4.18 -12.83
C GLY A 113 3.06 4.29 -14.33
N PRO A 114 2.84 3.17 -15.03
CA PRO A 114 2.96 1.77 -14.59
C PRO A 114 4.37 1.40 -14.16
N TYR A 115 4.49 0.72 -13.01
CA TYR A 115 5.80 0.44 -12.41
C TYR A 115 6.59 -0.60 -13.19
N ALA A 116 5.93 -1.58 -13.80
CA ALA A 116 6.57 -2.55 -14.69
C ALA A 116 7.27 -1.88 -15.91
N LEU A 117 6.83 -0.68 -16.29
CA LEU A 117 7.43 0.06 -17.42
C LEU A 117 8.49 1.08 -16.98
N HIS A 118 8.34 1.69 -15.80
CA HIS A 118 9.11 2.87 -15.41
C HIS A 118 9.77 2.79 -14.03
N GLY A 119 9.50 1.73 -13.23
CA GLY A 119 9.94 1.66 -11.84
C GLY A 119 11.28 0.97 -11.61
N SER A 120 11.69 0.06 -12.52
CA SER A 120 12.78 -0.88 -12.26
C SER A 120 14.13 -0.21 -12.05
N THR A 121 14.47 0.79 -12.88
CA THR A 121 15.73 1.52 -12.79
C THR A 121 15.86 2.29 -11.46
N LEU A 122 14.77 2.91 -10.99
CA LEU A 122 14.77 3.59 -9.71
C LEU A 122 14.93 2.62 -8.54
N VAL A 123 14.22 1.46 -8.56
CA VAL A 123 14.35 0.46 -7.50
C VAL A 123 15.78 -0.09 -7.43
N ALA A 124 16.42 -0.34 -8.57
CA ALA A 124 17.83 -0.72 -8.62
C ALA A 124 18.73 0.35 -7.99
N ALA A 125 18.53 1.63 -8.35
CA ALA A 125 19.32 2.75 -7.84
C ALA A 125 19.18 2.91 -6.31
N VAL A 126 17.97 2.91 -5.76
CA VAL A 126 17.74 3.05 -4.32
C VAL A 126 18.26 1.84 -3.54
N SER A 127 18.12 0.62 -4.09
CA SER A 127 18.63 -0.59 -3.46
C SER A 127 20.16 -0.57 -3.36
N ALA A 128 20.86 -0.10 -4.37
CA ALA A 128 22.32 0.02 -4.37
C ALA A 128 22.81 1.18 -3.46
N ALA A 129 22.08 2.29 -3.42
CA ALA A 129 22.47 3.49 -2.66
C ALA A 129 22.18 3.42 -1.16
N GLY A 130 21.50 2.40 -0.65
CA GLY A 130 21.04 2.34 0.74
C GLY A 130 19.95 3.34 1.07
N THR A 131 19.17 3.75 0.06
CA THR A 131 18.09 4.74 0.16
C THR A 131 16.77 4.03 0.41
N ASP A 132 15.99 4.50 1.36
CA ASP A 132 14.67 3.95 1.59
C ASP A 132 13.70 4.36 0.47
N TYR A 133 12.71 3.51 0.22
CA TYR A 133 11.81 3.67 -0.90
C TYR A 133 10.39 3.23 -0.55
N CYS A 134 9.40 3.98 -1.03
CA CYS A 134 8.01 3.55 -1.00
C CYS A 134 7.28 3.96 -2.30
N ASP A 135 6.29 3.15 -2.70
CA ASP A 135 5.52 3.33 -3.92
C ASP A 135 4.04 2.95 -3.77
N LEU A 136 3.29 3.08 -4.85
CA LEU A 136 1.86 2.77 -4.97
C LEU A 136 1.60 1.61 -5.95
N THR A 137 2.54 0.68 -6.09
CA THR A 137 2.37 -0.40 -7.06
C THR A 137 1.28 -1.38 -6.63
N GLY A 138 0.41 -1.72 -7.58
CA GLY A 138 -0.52 -2.84 -7.51
C GLY A 138 -0.15 -3.95 -8.50
N GLU A 139 1.14 -4.12 -8.83
CA GLU A 139 1.67 -5.00 -9.87
C GLU A 139 2.51 -6.14 -9.26
N PRO A 140 1.90 -7.25 -8.77
CA PRO A 140 2.61 -8.30 -8.04
C PRO A 140 3.75 -8.96 -8.83
N GLN A 141 3.60 -9.04 -10.17
CA GLN A 141 4.64 -9.59 -11.03
C GLN A 141 5.89 -8.72 -11.03
N TRP A 142 5.71 -7.40 -11.06
CA TRP A 142 6.82 -6.46 -11.01
C TRP A 142 7.47 -6.45 -9.62
N MET A 143 6.65 -6.42 -8.55
CA MET A 143 7.17 -6.55 -7.19
C MET A 143 8.02 -7.80 -7.03
N ARG A 144 7.55 -8.93 -7.56
CA ARG A 144 8.29 -10.20 -7.53
C ARG A 144 9.62 -10.08 -8.26
N ALA A 145 9.65 -9.48 -9.45
CA ALA A 145 10.87 -9.27 -10.22
C ALA A 145 11.88 -8.37 -9.47
N MET A 146 11.41 -7.30 -8.84
CA MET A 146 12.26 -6.40 -8.04
C MET A 146 12.83 -7.08 -6.80
N ILE A 147 12.01 -7.85 -6.09
CA ILE A 147 12.46 -8.66 -4.94
C ILE A 147 13.56 -9.64 -5.38
N ASP A 148 13.34 -10.40 -6.46
CA ASP A 148 14.29 -11.39 -6.92
C ASP A 148 15.61 -10.76 -7.41
N ALA A 149 15.55 -9.57 -8.02
CA ALA A 149 16.72 -8.90 -8.57
C ALA A 149 17.54 -8.12 -7.54
N HIS A 150 16.89 -7.48 -6.56
CA HIS A 150 17.54 -6.44 -5.74
C HIS A 150 17.45 -6.65 -4.22
N HIS A 151 16.86 -7.76 -3.75
CA HIS A 151 16.72 -7.99 -2.30
C HIS A 151 18.09 -8.06 -1.60
N VAL A 152 19.05 -8.78 -2.19
CA VAL A 152 20.41 -8.95 -1.63
C VAL A 152 21.15 -7.60 -1.59
N ASP A 153 21.01 -6.80 -2.65
CA ASP A 153 21.63 -5.47 -2.69
C ASP A 153 21.05 -4.55 -1.63
N ALA A 154 19.70 -4.57 -1.48
CA ALA A 154 19.01 -3.79 -0.46
C ALA A 154 19.39 -4.22 0.97
N GLU A 155 19.55 -5.52 1.23
CA GLU A 155 20.05 -6.02 2.52
C GLU A 155 21.49 -5.53 2.79
N ALA A 156 22.36 -5.61 1.79
CA ALA A 156 23.78 -5.23 1.91
C ALA A 156 23.96 -3.72 2.10
N SER A 157 23.21 -2.90 1.39
CA SER A 157 23.29 -1.43 1.45
C SER A 157 22.52 -0.83 2.65
N GLY A 158 21.57 -1.58 3.21
CA GLY A 158 20.65 -1.13 4.25
C GLY A 158 19.40 -0.44 3.70
N ALA A 159 19.15 -0.41 2.38
CA ALA A 159 17.95 0.16 1.78
C ALA A 159 16.67 -0.60 2.20
N ARG A 160 15.65 0.11 2.66
CA ARG A 160 14.34 -0.46 2.98
C ARG A 160 13.35 -0.12 1.88
N VAL A 161 12.99 -1.12 1.09
CA VAL A 161 12.07 -0.98 -0.05
C VAL A 161 10.70 -1.49 0.38
N VAL A 162 9.69 -0.61 0.37
CA VAL A 162 8.31 -0.92 0.77
C VAL A 162 7.36 -0.61 -0.38
N HIS A 163 6.79 -1.66 -0.97
CA HIS A 163 5.82 -1.55 -2.05
C HIS A 163 4.38 -1.39 -1.54
N SER A 164 3.49 -0.91 -2.41
CA SER A 164 2.02 -0.85 -2.19
C SER A 164 1.61 0.01 -0.98
N CYS A 165 2.23 1.19 -0.83
CA CYS A 165 2.04 2.09 0.29
C CYS A 165 0.85 3.05 0.12
N GLY A 166 -0.25 2.60 -0.47
CA GLY A 166 -1.52 3.30 -0.62
C GLY A 166 -2.71 2.43 -0.21
N PHE A 167 -3.90 2.80 -0.68
CA PHE A 167 -5.08 1.98 -0.51
C PHE A 167 -4.94 0.61 -1.20
N ASP A 168 -3.95 0.49 -2.06
CA ASP A 168 -3.59 -0.77 -2.69
C ASP A 168 -3.39 -1.88 -1.65
N SER A 169 -2.68 -1.62 -0.54
CA SER A 169 -2.50 -2.65 0.48
C SER A 169 -2.43 -2.15 1.93
N ILE A 170 -2.18 -0.87 2.20
CA ILE A 170 -2.01 -0.38 3.59
C ILE A 170 -3.19 -0.75 4.49
N PRO A 171 -4.47 -0.46 4.13
CA PRO A 171 -5.57 -0.76 5.02
C PRO A 171 -5.78 -2.25 5.27
N SER A 172 -5.42 -3.10 4.28
CA SER A 172 -5.52 -4.56 4.38
C SER A 172 -4.39 -5.14 5.24
N ASP A 173 -3.14 -4.77 4.96
CA ASP A 173 -1.96 -5.28 5.63
C ASP A 173 -1.90 -4.84 7.10
N LEU A 174 -2.08 -3.54 7.35
CA LEU A 174 -2.15 -3.01 8.72
C LEU A 174 -3.43 -3.42 9.45
N GLY A 175 -4.56 -3.60 8.73
CA GLY A 175 -5.80 -4.10 9.32
C GLY A 175 -5.64 -5.53 9.84
N VAL A 176 -4.96 -6.41 9.09
CA VAL A 176 -4.60 -7.75 9.56
C VAL A 176 -3.62 -7.66 10.73
N TRP A 177 -2.56 -6.84 10.63
CA TRP A 177 -1.62 -6.62 11.73
C TRP A 177 -2.36 -6.20 13.01
N PHE A 178 -3.19 -5.16 12.94
CA PHE A 178 -3.97 -4.66 14.06
C PHE A 178 -4.89 -5.73 14.65
N THR A 179 -5.63 -6.46 13.80
CA THR A 179 -6.51 -7.56 14.25
C THR A 179 -5.73 -8.62 15.01
N GLN A 180 -4.54 -8.99 14.53
CA GLN A 180 -3.69 -9.99 15.18
C GLN A 180 -3.16 -9.50 16.53
N GLN A 181 -2.72 -8.24 16.60
CA GLN A 181 -2.24 -7.67 17.87
C GLN A 181 -3.36 -7.59 18.90
N ARG A 182 -4.55 -7.13 18.50
CA ARG A 182 -5.72 -7.09 19.40
C ARG A 182 -6.18 -8.49 19.81
N ALA A 183 -6.16 -9.47 18.92
CA ALA A 183 -6.48 -10.86 19.26
C ALA A 183 -5.51 -11.43 20.30
N ILE A 184 -4.21 -11.20 20.14
CA ILE A 184 -3.21 -11.64 21.12
C ILE A 184 -3.43 -10.94 22.48
N GLU A 185 -3.70 -9.63 22.47
CA GLU A 185 -3.91 -8.84 23.68
C GLU A 185 -5.18 -9.25 24.42
N HIS A 186 -6.33 -9.38 23.74
CA HIS A 186 -7.62 -9.61 24.36
C HIS A 186 -7.98 -11.09 24.46
N LEU A 187 -7.47 -11.91 23.54
CA LEU A 187 -7.81 -13.34 23.49
C LEU A 187 -6.63 -14.26 23.82
N GLY A 188 -5.40 -13.72 23.99
CA GLY A 188 -4.21 -14.48 24.36
C GLY A 188 -3.65 -15.39 23.27
N GLU A 189 -4.19 -15.34 22.04
CA GLU A 189 -3.72 -16.12 20.90
C GLU A 189 -3.99 -15.41 19.57
N PRO A 190 -3.17 -15.63 18.52
CA PRO A 190 -3.40 -15.06 17.22
C PRO A 190 -4.57 -15.72 16.49
N CYS A 191 -5.15 -15.03 15.54
CA CYS A 191 -6.14 -15.59 14.63
C CYS A 191 -5.47 -16.50 13.58
N SER A 192 -5.98 -17.73 13.43
CA SER A 192 -5.59 -18.65 12.35
C SER A 192 -6.27 -18.33 11.02
N ARG A 193 -7.34 -17.54 11.06
CA ARG A 193 -8.04 -17.03 9.87
C ARG A 193 -8.50 -15.60 10.12
N ILE A 194 -8.33 -14.74 9.08
CA ILE A 194 -8.95 -13.40 9.05
C ILE A 194 -9.66 -13.24 7.71
N SER A 195 -10.88 -12.74 7.76
CA SER A 195 -11.69 -12.40 6.60
C SER A 195 -11.95 -10.89 6.60
N MET A 196 -11.49 -10.17 5.57
CA MET A 196 -11.78 -8.76 5.39
C MET A 196 -12.97 -8.55 4.47
N ARG A 197 -13.86 -7.66 4.82
CA ARG A 197 -15.04 -7.28 4.03
C ARG A 197 -15.09 -5.79 3.81
N VAL A 198 -15.10 -5.37 2.55
CA VAL A 198 -15.42 -3.99 2.18
C VAL A 198 -16.91 -3.77 2.43
N HIS A 199 -17.23 -3.08 3.52
CA HIS A 199 -18.61 -2.81 3.93
C HIS A 199 -19.19 -1.63 3.18
N ALA A 200 -18.40 -0.58 3.01
CA ALA A 200 -18.75 0.58 2.20
C ALA A 200 -17.48 1.28 1.69
N MET A 201 -17.55 1.82 0.51
CA MET A 201 -16.51 2.70 -0.03
C MET A 201 -17.08 3.64 -1.07
N LYS A 202 -16.53 4.84 -1.14
CA LYS A 202 -16.83 5.84 -2.17
C LYS A 202 -15.53 6.45 -2.66
N GLY A 203 -15.24 6.30 -3.94
CA GLY A 203 -14.03 6.82 -4.58
C GLY A 203 -14.00 6.48 -6.07
N GLY A 204 -13.04 7.05 -6.77
CA GLY A 204 -12.81 6.83 -8.19
C GLY A 204 -11.55 6.03 -8.51
N ALA A 205 -11.47 5.46 -9.71
CA ALA A 205 -10.25 4.87 -10.25
C ALA A 205 -9.50 5.90 -11.11
N SER A 206 -8.15 5.91 -11.05
CA SER A 206 -7.32 6.81 -11.86
C SER A 206 -6.99 6.30 -13.23
N GLY A 207 -6.59 7.23 -14.09
CA GLY A 207 -5.93 6.88 -15.33
C GLY A 207 -4.67 6.03 -15.11
N GLY A 208 -3.93 6.25 -14.02
CA GLY A 208 -2.76 5.43 -13.65
C GLY A 208 -3.14 4.01 -13.28
N THR A 209 -4.09 3.82 -12.36
CA THR A 209 -4.60 2.50 -11.96
C THR A 209 -5.15 1.72 -13.16
N ILE A 210 -5.92 2.41 -14.02
CA ILE A 210 -6.47 1.82 -15.24
C ILE A 210 -5.36 1.42 -16.22
N ALA A 211 -4.32 2.25 -16.38
CA ALA A 211 -3.19 1.95 -17.24
C ALA A 211 -2.40 0.72 -16.76
N SER A 212 -2.11 0.61 -15.46
CA SER A 212 -1.47 -0.57 -14.87
C SER A 212 -2.31 -1.83 -15.05
N MET A 213 -3.63 -1.75 -14.83
CA MET A 213 -4.54 -2.89 -15.04
C MET A 213 -4.60 -3.33 -16.51
N LEU A 214 -4.66 -2.39 -17.45
CA LEU A 214 -4.64 -2.68 -18.88
C LEU A 214 -3.34 -3.36 -19.31
N ASN A 215 -2.19 -2.88 -18.80
CA ASN A 215 -0.90 -3.47 -19.06
C ASN A 215 -0.82 -4.90 -18.51
N LEU A 216 -1.23 -5.10 -17.26
CA LEU A 216 -1.25 -6.41 -16.61
C LEU A 216 -2.12 -7.42 -17.36
N VAL A 217 -3.33 -7.03 -17.79
CA VAL A 217 -4.23 -7.89 -18.57
C VAL A 217 -3.60 -8.24 -19.94
N GLU A 218 -2.95 -7.28 -20.59
CA GLU A 218 -2.27 -7.51 -21.86
C GLU A 218 -1.10 -8.49 -21.70
N GLU A 219 -0.23 -8.32 -20.72
CA GLU A 219 0.88 -9.22 -20.40
C GLU A 219 0.36 -10.63 -20.06
N ALA A 220 -0.60 -10.72 -19.12
CA ALA A 220 -1.18 -12.00 -18.70
C ALA A 220 -1.89 -12.75 -19.83
N SER A 221 -2.43 -12.06 -20.85
CA SER A 221 -3.05 -12.71 -22.00
C SER A 221 -2.03 -13.51 -22.84
N LYS A 222 -0.79 -13.08 -22.85
CA LYS A 222 0.30 -13.62 -23.68
C LYS A 222 1.20 -14.60 -22.91
N ASP A 223 1.28 -14.48 -21.58
CA ASP A 223 2.21 -15.21 -20.72
C ASP A 223 1.48 -16.15 -19.75
N LYS A 224 1.76 -17.46 -19.88
CA LYS A 224 1.18 -18.51 -19.02
C LYS A 224 1.85 -18.53 -17.63
N GLU A 225 3.13 -18.20 -17.55
CA GLU A 225 3.87 -18.18 -16.28
C GLU A 225 3.41 -17.00 -15.43
N LEU A 226 3.22 -15.84 -16.07
CA LEU A 226 2.61 -14.70 -15.41
C LEU A 226 1.23 -15.02 -14.84
N ARG A 227 0.35 -15.71 -15.60
CA ARG A 227 -0.95 -16.15 -15.06
C ARG A 227 -0.82 -17.07 -13.85
N ARG A 228 0.18 -17.96 -13.82
CA ARG A 228 0.44 -18.83 -12.66
C ARG A 228 0.91 -18.01 -11.47
N LEU A 229 1.82 -17.05 -11.65
CA LEU A 229 2.29 -16.15 -10.63
C LEU A 229 1.13 -15.32 -10.05
N LEU A 230 0.28 -14.78 -10.91
CA LEU A 230 -0.89 -14.02 -10.50
C LEU A 230 -1.96 -14.87 -9.79
N ALA A 231 -1.96 -16.17 -9.99
CA ALA A 231 -2.83 -17.12 -9.28
C ALA A 231 -2.24 -17.61 -7.96
N ASP A 232 -0.93 -17.46 -7.73
CA ASP A 232 -0.26 -17.93 -6.52
C ASP A 232 -0.40 -16.92 -5.36
N PRO A 233 -1.09 -17.25 -4.25
CA PRO A 233 -1.22 -16.35 -3.10
C PRO A 233 0.10 -16.13 -2.36
N TYR A 234 1.11 -16.94 -2.61
CA TYR A 234 2.44 -16.88 -1.99
C TYR A 234 3.52 -16.33 -2.91
N ALA A 235 3.14 -15.78 -4.07
CA ALA A 235 4.08 -15.32 -5.10
C ALA A 235 5.13 -14.32 -4.59
N LEU A 236 4.81 -13.50 -3.61
CA LEU A 236 5.70 -12.48 -3.05
C LEU A 236 6.55 -12.98 -1.86
N ASN A 237 6.31 -14.20 -1.36
CA ASN A 237 7.04 -14.71 -0.21
C ASN A 237 8.50 -15.04 -0.56
N PRO A 238 9.41 -15.09 0.44
CA PRO A 238 10.73 -15.69 0.30
C PRO A 238 10.64 -17.12 -0.28
N VAL A 239 11.65 -17.55 -1.02
CA VAL A 239 11.62 -18.79 -1.83
C VAL A 239 11.22 -20.02 -1.02
N ASP A 240 11.79 -20.19 0.16
CA ASP A 240 11.56 -21.29 1.10
C ASP A 240 10.19 -21.22 1.79
N LEU A 241 9.51 -20.08 1.74
CA LEU A 241 8.21 -19.81 2.35
C LEU A 241 7.06 -19.65 1.31
N ARG A 242 7.27 -20.04 0.05
CA ARG A 242 6.28 -19.96 -1.04
C ARG A 242 5.24 -21.09 -1.02
N ARG A 243 5.06 -21.74 0.10
CA ARG A 243 4.05 -22.80 0.29
C ARG A 243 3.28 -22.59 1.58
N GLY A 244 1.99 -22.89 1.53
CA GLY A 244 1.10 -22.77 2.66
C GLY A 244 -0.25 -23.44 2.38
N PRO A 245 -1.23 -23.30 3.28
CA PRO A 245 -2.57 -23.85 3.10
C PRO A 245 -3.28 -23.19 1.91
N PRO A 246 -4.25 -23.87 1.27
CA PRO A 246 -5.10 -23.26 0.26
C PRO A 246 -5.75 -21.98 0.82
N GLN A 247 -5.58 -20.86 0.11
CA GLN A 247 -6.18 -19.59 0.49
C GLN A 247 -7.60 -19.47 -0.07
N PRO A 248 -8.57 -19.00 0.73
CA PRO A 248 -9.89 -18.68 0.23
C PRO A 248 -9.83 -17.57 -0.83
N ASP A 249 -10.69 -17.67 -1.84
CA ASP A 249 -10.82 -16.63 -2.88
C ASP A 249 -12.28 -16.48 -3.29
N THR A 250 -12.75 -15.24 -3.38
CA THR A 250 -14.11 -14.91 -3.77
C THR A 250 -14.12 -14.48 -5.24
N THR A 251 -14.25 -15.43 -6.15
CA THR A 251 -14.28 -15.18 -7.61
C THR A 251 -15.68 -15.11 -8.22
N ARG A 252 -16.71 -15.50 -7.46
CA ARG A 252 -18.12 -15.57 -7.88
C ARG A 252 -19.04 -15.09 -6.77
N PRO A 253 -20.30 -14.74 -7.05
CA PRO A 253 -21.26 -14.41 -6.01
C PRO A 253 -21.38 -15.57 -5.03
N THR A 254 -21.09 -15.30 -3.76
CA THR A 254 -21.08 -16.30 -2.70
C THR A 254 -21.81 -15.74 -1.48
N ARG A 255 -22.56 -16.56 -0.77
CA ARG A 255 -23.19 -16.17 0.48
C ARG A 255 -22.24 -16.47 1.63
N ASP A 256 -21.92 -15.44 2.40
CA ASP A 256 -21.20 -15.61 3.66
C ASP A 256 -22.11 -16.30 4.68
N ARG A 257 -21.61 -17.39 5.27
CA ARG A 257 -22.40 -18.19 6.20
C ARG A 257 -22.57 -17.52 7.56
N GLU A 258 -21.62 -16.69 7.97
CA GLU A 258 -21.63 -16.04 9.27
C GLU A 258 -22.52 -14.79 9.29
N SER A 259 -22.30 -13.86 8.35
CA SER A 259 -23.07 -12.62 8.25
C SER A 259 -24.38 -12.78 7.47
N GLY A 260 -24.56 -13.88 6.71
CA GLY A 260 -25.68 -14.06 5.80
C GLY A 260 -25.69 -13.12 4.60
N SER A 261 -24.67 -12.28 4.45
CA SER A 261 -24.52 -11.31 3.36
C SER A 261 -24.03 -12.00 2.08
N TRP A 262 -24.43 -11.48 0.94
CA TRP A 262 -23.84 -11.85 -0.35
C TRP A 262 -22.50 -11.14 -0.52
N MET A 263 -21.54 -11.86 -1.05
CA MET A 263 -20.17 -11.42 -1.32
C MET A 263 -19.90 -11.39 -2.81
N ALA A 264 -19.14 -10.41 -3.24
CA ALA A 264 -18.59 -10.30 -4.59
C ALA A 264 -17.06 -10.10 -4.52
N PRO A 265 -16.32 -10.38 -5.59
CA PRO A 265 -14.88 -10.15 -5.64
C PRO A 265 -14.53 -8.69 -5.31
N PHE A 266 -13.48 -8.52 -4.53
CA PHE A 266 -12.81 -7.23 -4.36
C PHE A 266 -11.58 -7.20 -5.26
N VAL A 267 -11.51 -6.24 -6.17
CA VAL A 267 -10.46 -6.21 -7.20
C VAL A 267 -9.05 -6.15 -6.62
N MET A 268 -8.87 -5.44 -5.49
CA MET A 268 -7.57 -5.33 -4.83
C MET A 268 -7.14 -6.60 -4.07
N ALA A 269 -8.04 -7.55 -3.84
CA ALA A 269 -7.72 -8.82 -3.17
C ALA A 269 -6.57 -9.57 -3.88
N SER A 270 -6.47 -9.41 -5.21
CA SER A 270 -5.40 -10.01 -6.01
C SER A 270 -3.99 -9.50 -5.67
N VAL A 271 -3.88 -8.34 -5.05
CA VAL A 271 -2.62 -7.75 -4.56
C VAL A 271 -2.53 -7.93 -3.05
N ASN A 272 -3.56 -7.49 -2.33
CA ASN A 272 -3.57 -7.41 -0.87
C ASN A 272 -3.31 -8.76 -0.20
N THR A 273 -3.94 -9.84 -0.68
CA THR A 273 -3.74 -11.17 -0.11
C THR A 273 -2.28 -11.61 -0.18
N ARG A 274 -1.56 -11.25 -1.23
CA ARG A 274 -0.13 -11.55 -1.40
C ARG A 274 0.76 -10.71 -0.49
N VAL A 275 0.41 -9.43 -0.32
CA VAL A 275 1.11 -8.54 0.62
C VAL A 275 0.94 -9.04 2.05
N VAL A 276 -0.27 -9.39 2.48
CA VAL A 276 -0.54 -9.95 3.81
C VAL A 276 0.20 -11.28 4.03
N GLN A 277 0.22 -12.19 3.03
CA GLN A 277 0.96 -13.45 3.15
C GLN A 277 2.47 -13.21 3.21
N ARG A 278 2.99 -12.21 2.49
CA ARG A 278 4.38 -11.79 2.60
C ARG A 278 4.69 -11.21 3.98
N THR A 279 3.81 -10.37 4.54
CA THR A 279 3.94 -9.87 5.92
C THR A 279 4.08 -11.02 6.90
N HIS A 280 3.16 -12.00 6.82
CA HIS A 280 3.20 -13.19 7.66
C HIS A 280 4.52 -13.96 7.52
N ALA A 281 5.01 -14.13 6.30
CA ALA A 281 6.28 -14.82 6.03
C ALA A 281 7.49 -14.06 6.59
N LEU A 282 7.58 -12.74 6.32
CA LEU A 282 8.71 -11.89 6.76
C LEU A 282 8.81 -11.77 8.29
N LEU A 283 7.69 -11.89 8.99
CA LEU A 283 7.65 -11.90 10.46
C LEU A 283 7.92 -13.28 11.08
N GLY A 284 8.28 -14.29 10.27
CA GLY A 284 8.56 -15.65 10.76
C GLY A 284 7.32 -16.49 11.04
N ARG A 285 6.20 -16.19 10.38
CA ARG A 285 4.90 -16.88 10.50
C ARG A 285 4.29 -16.85 11.91
N PRO A 286 4.15 -15.68 12.55
CA PRO A 286 3.70 -15.56 13.93
C PRO A 286 2.25 -16.01 14.13
N TRP A 287 1.45 -16.08 13.06
CA TRP A 287 0.02 -16.45 13.10
C TRP A 287 -0.21 -17.94 12.81
N GLY A 288 0.87 -18.73 12.77
CA GLY A 288 0.85 -20.18 12.55
C GLY A 288 0.90 -20.57 11.07
N ALA A 289 1.33 -21.82 10.82
CA ALA A 289 1.53 -22.34 9.45
C ALA A 289 0.22 -22.45 8.63
N GLU A 290 -0.92 -22.56 9.31
CA GLU A 290 -2.25 -22.72 8.70
C GLU A 290 -3.00 -21.38 8.54
N PHE A 291 -2.33 -20.24 8.70
CA PHE A 291 -2.97 -18.93 8.57
C PHE A 291 -3.61 -18.72 7.20
N ARG A 292 -4.86 -18.23 7.21
CA ARG A 292 -5.67 -17.95 6.02
C ARG A 292 -6.20 -16.53 6.04
N TYR A 293 -6.18 -15.91 4.88
CA TYR A 293 -6.70 -14.56 4.67
C TYR A 293 -7.48 -14.46 3.38
N ASP A 294 -8.64 -13.78 3.41
CA ASP A 294 -9.45 -13.48 2.23
C ASP A 294 -10.11 -12.11 2.31
N GLU A 295 -10.38 -11.55 1.13
CA GLU A 295 -11.06 -10.27 0.96
C GLU A 295 -12.26 -10.40 0.03
N ALA A 296 -13.35 -9.68 0.34
CA ALA A 296 -14.52 -9.60 -0.51
C ALA A 296 -15.31 -8.30 -0.27
N MET A 297 -16.14 -7.93 -1.23
CA MET A 297 -17.12 -6.86 -1.08
C MET A 297 -18.42 -7.40 -0.50
N ALA A 298 -18.91 -6.80 0.59
CA ALA A 298 -20.19 -7.12 1.19
C ALA A 298 -21.33 -6.44 0.41
N MET A 299 -22.24 -7.21 -0.21
CA MET A 299 -23.32 -6.73 -1.07
C MET A 299 -24.67 -6.64 -0.36
N GLY A 300 -24.73 -7.00 0.94
CA GLY A 300 -25.94 -7.09 1.74
C GLY A 300 -26.67 -8.44 1.63
N SER A 301 -27.73 -8.61 2.39
CA SER A 301 -28.48 -9.87 2.49
C SER A 301 -29.65 -9.94 1.50
N GLY A 302 -30.24 -11.13 1.38
CA GLY A 302 -31.46 -11.38 0.59
C GLY A 302 -31.29 -11.28 -0.92
N PRO A 303 -32.43 -11.28 -1.68
CA PRO A 303 -32.40 -11.27 -3.15
C PRO A 303 -31.72 -10.03 -3.75
N PHE A 304 -31.85 -8.89 -3.10
CA PHE A 304 -31.22 -7.65 -3.58
C PHE A 304 -29.68 -7.69 -3.45
N GLY A 305 -29.16 -8.26 -2.35
CA GLY A 305 -27.72 -8.52 -2.21
C GLY A 305 -27.21 -9.49 -3.27
N ALA A 306 -27.96 -10.58 -3.55
CA ALA A 306 -27.64 -11.51 -4.63
C ALA A 306 -27.56 -10.82 -6.00
N ALA A 307 -28.55 -9.99 -6.32
CA ALA A 307 -28.60 -9.25 -7.60
C ALA A 307 -27.39 -8.29 -7.74
N LYS A 308 -27.06 -7.55 -6.69
CA LYS A 308 -25.87 -6.67 -6.66
C LYS A 308 -24.56 -7.47 -6.87
N ALA A 309 -24.39 -8.57 -6.13
CA ALA A 309 -23.20 -9.41 -6.25
C ALA A 309 -23.05 -9.99 -7.66
N THR A 310 -24.15 -10.50 -8.23
CA THR A 310 -24.17 -11.04 -9.59
C THR A 310 -23.89 -9.96 -10.63
N GLY A 311 -24.51 -8.78 -10.49
CA GLY A 311 -24.28 -7.65 -11.38
C GLY A 311 -22.83 -7.18 -11.38
N LEU A 312 -22.20 -7.10 -10.21
CA LEU A 312 -20.79 -6.73 -10.10
C LEU A 312 -19.88 -7.76 -10.79
N VAL A 313 -20.08 -9.06 -10.53
CA VAL A 313 -19.29 -10.14 -11.16
C VAL A 313 -19.46 -10.13 -12.68
N ALA A 314 -20.69 -9.97 -13.17
CA ALA A 314 -20.96 -9.87 -14.61
C ALA A 314 -20.28 -8.65 -15.23
N GLY A 315 -20.35 -7.49 -14.55
CA GLY A 315 -19.69 -6.26 -15.00
C GLY A 315 -18.16 -6.37 -15.04
N LEU A 316 -17.55 -6.94 -13.99
CA LEU A 316 -16.11 -7.20 -13.96
C LEU A 316 -15.68 -8.18 -15.07
N GLY A 317 -16.44 -9.28 -15.26
CA GLY A 317 -16.17 -10.25 -16.31
C GLY A 317 -16.29 -9.65 -17.73
N ALA A 318 -17.32 -8.84 -17.98
CA ALA A 318 -17.51 -8.14 -19.24
C ALA A 318 -16.38 -7.12 -19.48
N GLY A 319 -16.00 -6.35 -18.45
CA GLY A 319 -14.88 -5.40 -18.52
C GLY A 319 -13.55 -6.08 -18.82
N MET A 320 -13.23 -7.16 -18.13
CA MET A 320 -12.01 -7.94 -18.38
C MET A 320 -12.02 -8.56 -19.80
N GLY A 321 -13.15 -9.12 -20.25
CA GLY A 321 -13.32 -9.63 -21.60
C GLY A 321 -13.12 -8.54 -22.66
N ALA A 322 -13.67 -7.35 -22.45
CA ALA A 322 -13.48 -6.21 -23.34
C ALA A 322 -12.03 -5.72 -23.38
N MET A 323 -11.32 -5.76 -22.26
CA MET A 323 -9.88 -5.43 -22.18
C MET A 323 -8.98 -6.48 -22.85
N ALA A 324 -9.37 -7.76 -22.81
CA ALA A 324 -8.62 -8.83 -23.45
C ALA A 324 -8.66 -8.78 -24.98
N LEU A 325 -9.72 -8.22 -25.57
CA LEU A 325 -9.90 -8.12 -27.02
C LEU A 325 -9.31 -6.81 -27.57
N GLY A 326 -8.39 -6.89 -28.53
CA GLY A 326 -7.68 -5.74 -29.10
C GLY A 326 -8.56 -4.56 -29.55
N PRO A 327 -9.61 -4.77 -30.37
CA PRO A 327 -10.48 -3.70 -30.86
C PRO A 327 -11.22 -2.97 -29.75
N THR A 328 -11.79 -3.71 -28.80
CA THR A 328 -12.55 -3.15 -27.66
C THR A 328 -11.63 -2.47 -26.63
N ARG A 329 -10.44 -3.02 -26.41
CA ARG A 329 -9.41 -2.37 -25.59
C ARG A 329 -9.02 -0.99 -26.12
N ASN A 330 -8.84 -0.83 -27.45
CA ASN A 330 -8.51 0.45 -28.06
C ASN A 330 -9.65 1.48 -27.92
N LEU A 331 -10.89 1.02 -27.96
CA LEU A 331 -12.05 1.87 -27.71
C LEU A 331 -12.12 2.30 -26.23
N LEU A 332 -11.90 1.37 -25.29
CA LEU A 332 -11.84 1.65 -23.86
C LEU A 332 -10.73 2.65 -23.52
N LYS A 333 -9.51 2.50 -24.08
CA LYS A 333 -8.40 3.46 -23.90
C LYS A 333 -8.78 4.90 -24.26
N ARG A 334 -9.75 5.12 -25.17
CA ARG A 334 -10.23 6.46 -25.55
C ARG A 334 -11.30 7.01 -24.61
N ALA A 335 -12.07 6.13 -23.96
CA ALA A 335 -13.18 6.50 -23.07
C ALA A 335 -12.77 6.57 -21.59
N LEU A 336 -11.67 5.95 -21.22
CA LEU A 336 -11.16 5.92 -19.84
C LEU A 336 -10.35 7.18 -19.51
N PRO A 337 -10.28 7.58 -18.23
CA PRO A 337 -9.45 8.70 -17.78
C PRO A 337 -8.00 8.55 -18.25
N LYS A 338 -7.42 9.63 -18.73
CA LYS A 338 -6.01 9.65 -19.18
C LYS A 338 -5.07 9.70 -17.96
N PRO A 339 -3.81 9.27 -18.13
CA PRO A 339 -2.79 9.54 -17.12
C PRO A 339 -2.75 11.04 -16.74
N GLY A 340 -2.92 11.34 -15.46
CA GLY A 340 -3.05 12.71 -14.95
C GLY A 340 -4.48 13.17 -14.68
N ASP A 341 -5.51 12.44 -15.14
CA ASP A 341 -6.91 12.71 -14.82
C ASP A 341 -7.33 11.95 -13.55
N GLY A 342 -8.17 12.56 -12.74
CA GLY A 342 -8.74 11.95 -11.54
C GLY A 342 -9.92 12.75 -10.98
N PRO A 343 -10.52 12.33 -9.86
CA PRO A 343 -11.64 13.01 -9.24
C PRO A 343 -11.26 14.42 -8.77
N ASP A 344 -12.19 15.34 -8.85
CA ASP A 344 -12.00 16.69 -8.34
C ASP A 344 -11.80 16.73 -6.81
N PRO A 345 -11.28 17.82 -6.23
CA PRO A 345 -10.99 17.90 -4.80
C PRO A 345 -12.23 17.74 -3.90
N GLU A 346 -13.43 18.05 -4.37
CA GLU A 346 -14.67 17.87 -3.62
C GLU A 346 -15.04 16.38 -3.57
N ALA A 347 -14.98 15.69 -4.70
CA ALA A 347 -15.18 14.24 -4.78
C ALA A 347 -14.15 13.46 -3.91
N GLN A 348 -12.89 13.92 -3.89
CA GLN A 348 -11.87 13.35 -3.01
C GLN A 348 -12.22 13.50 -1.53
N ARG A 349 -12.68 14.68 -1.10
CA ARG A 349 -13.11 14.95 0.29
C ARG A 349 -14.39 14.23 0.67
N ALA A 350 -15.31 14.00 -0.29
CA ALA A 350 -16.55 13.28 -0.07
C ALA A 350 -16.40 11.76 -0.13
N GLY A 351 -15.21 11.26 -0.43
CA GLY A 351 -14.86 9.85 -0.44
C GLY A 351 -14.68 9.29 0.96
N PHE A 352 -14.75 7.98 1.09
CA PHE A 352 -14.50 7.25 2.33
C PHE A 352 -14.35 5.76 2.05
N PHE A 353 -13.87 5.01 3.06
CA PHE A 353 -13.93 3.54 3.08
C PHE A 353 -14.20 3.01 4.50
N ASP A 354 -14.85 1.84 4.56
CA ASP A 354 -15.15 1.07 5.77
C ASP A 354 -14.84 -0.41 5.49
N LEU A 355 -13.74 -0.89 6.07
CA LEU A 355 -13.27 -2.25 5.97
C LEU A 355 -13.46 -2.93 7.33
N ARG A 356 -14.07 -4.12 7.33
CA ARG A 356 -14.30 -4.91 8.54
C ARG A 356 -13.55 -6.22 8.47
N PHE A 357 -12.85 -6.52 9.54
CA PHE A 357 -12.04 -7.72 9.68
C PHE A 357 -12.67 -8.60 10.74
N ARG A 358 -12.87 -9.85 10.41
CA ARG A 358 -13.24 -10.90 11.36
C ARG A 358 -12.15 -11.92 11.43
N GLY A 359 -11.47 -11.97 12.58
CA GLY A 359 -10.49 -12.96 12.93
C GLY A 359 -11.15 -14.14 13.65
N THR A 360 -10.63 -15.36 13.43
CA THR A 360 -11.00 -16.56 14.18
C THR A 360 -9.73 -17.22 14.69
N THR A 361 -9.67 -17.41 16.00
CA THR A 361 -8.53 -18.07 16.66
C THR A 361 -8.60 -19.58 16.51
N PRO A 362 -7.51 -20.34 16.76
CA PRO A 362 -7.55 -21.80 16.79
C PRO A 362 -8.54 -22.38 17.80
N SER A 363 -8.79 -21.67 18.91
CA SER A 363 -9.80 -22.08 19.92
C SER A 363 -11.24 -21.74 19.52
N GLY A 364 -11.47 -21.09 18.37
CA GLY A 364 -12.78 -20.71 17.86
C GLY A 364 -13.32 -19.37 18.40
N ARG A 365 -12.54 -18.59 19.14
CA ARG A 365 -12.90 -17.22 19.54
C ARG A 365 -12.77 -16.27 18.36
N THR A 366 -13.54 -15.18 18.39
CA THR A 366 -13.56 -14.19 17.31
C THR A 366 -12.94 -12.87 17.76
N ALA A 367 -12.31 -12.18 16.82
CA ALA A 367 -11.71 -10.87 16.94
C ALA A 367 -12.27 -10.00 15.82
N ASP A 368 -13.14 -9.06 16.15
CA ASP A 368 -13.71 -8.14 15.16
C ASP A 368 -13.02 -6.77 15.23
N THR A 369 -12.54 -6.29 14.09
CA THR A 369 -11.91 -4.98 13.97
C THR A 369 -12.42 -4.24 12.75
N ARG A 370 -12.19 -2.93 12.73
CA ARG A 370 -12.65 -2.04 11.67
C ARG A 370 -11.55 -1.06 11.30
N VAL A 371 -11.35 -0.84 10.01
CA VAL A 371 -10.45 0.19 9.47
C VAL A 371 -11.25 1.12 8.58
N THR A 372 -11.21 2.42 8.88
CA THR A 372 -11.91 3.44 8.09
C THR A 372 -10.98 4.55 7.63
N GLY A 373 -11.39 5.26 6.60
CA GLY A 373 -10.75 6.48 6.14
C GLY A 373 -11.77 7.51 5.66
N ASP A 374 -11.47 8.79 5.88
CA ASP A 374 -12.34 9.94 5.66
C ASP A 374 -12.16 10.60 4.28
N ARG A 375 -11.46 9.93 3.38
CA ARG A 375 -11.16 10.40 2.02
C ARG A 375 -11.40 9.28 1.01
N ASP A 376 -11.55 9.71 -0.24
CA ASP A 376 -11.52 8.81 -1.39
C ASP A 376 -10.29 7.88 -1.34
N PRO A 377 -10.51 6.54 -1.40
CA PRO A 377 -9.43 5.57 -1.25
C PRO A 377 -8.37 5.67 -2.36
N GLY A 378 -8.78 5.97 -3.59
CA GLY A 378 -7.88 5.96 -4.74
C GLY A 378 -6.83 7.07 -4.73
N TYR A 379 -7.12 8.21 -4.09
CA TYR A 379 -6.26 9.39 -4.17
C TYR A 379 -6.09 10.14 -2.86
N GLY A 380 -7.20 10.66 -2.31
CA GLY A 380 -7.17 11.49 -1.12
C GLY A 380 -6.56 10.76 0.08
N ALA A 381 -6.94 9.50 0.30
CA ALA A 381 -6.37 8.68 1.34
C ALA A 381 -4.98 8.14 0.94
N THR A 382 -4.84 7.63 -0.29
CA THR A 382 -3.58 7.05 -0.81
C THR A 382 -2.42 8.04 -0.76
N SER A 383 -2.63 9.29 -1.15
CA SER A 383 -1.58 10.32 -1.11
C SER A 383 -1.07 10.63 0.30
N ARG A 384 -1.97 10.57 1.30
CA ARG A 384 -1.61 10.70 2.70
C ARG A 384 -0.91 9.46 3.22
N MET A 385 -1.40 8.27 2.88
CA MET A 385 -0.78 6.99 3.28
C MET A 385 0.67 6.91 2.83
N ILE A 386 0.97 7.20 1.57
CA ILE A 386 2.34 7.11 1.08
C ILE A 386 3.24 8.21 1.67
N GLY A 387 2.72 9.43 1.87
CA GLY A 387 3.45 10.50 2.55
C GLY A 387 3.83 10.10 3.97
N GLU A 388 2.87 9.60 4.76
CA GLU A 388 3.11 9.17 6.14
C GLU A 388 3.98 7.90 6.21
N THR A 389 3.94 7.03 5.20
CA THR A 389 4.87 5.88 5.09
C THR A 389 6.31 6.34 4.91
N ALA A 390 6.57 7.32 4.05
CA ALA A 390 7.92 7.85 3.86
C ALA A 390 8.47 8.49 5.14
N LEU A 391 7.62 9.21 5.87
CA LEU A 391 8.01 9.83 7.14
C LEU A 391 8.23 8.77 8.23
N ALA A 392 7.41 7.72 8.26
CA ALA A 392 7.62 6.60 9.17
C ALA A 392 8.95 5.85 8.89
N LEU A 393 9.31 5.67 7.62
CA LEU A 393 10.62 5.13 7.22
C LEU A 393 11.78 6.03 7.64
N LEU A 394 11.62 7.35 7.48
CA LEU A 394 12.62 8.33 7.88
C LEU A 394 12.92 8.27 9.39
N GLU A 395 11.91 8.01 10.21
CA GLU A 395 11.97 7.94 11.67
C GLU A 395 12.34 6.54 12.19
N LEU A 396 12.31 5.50 11.34
CA LEU A 396 12.59 4.13 11.74
C LEU A 396 14.09 3.91 11.88
N PRO A 397 14.61 3.57 13.07
CA PRO A 397 16.03 3.27 13.27
C PRO A 397 16.48 2.06 12.43
N ARG A 398 17.70 2.11 11.92
CA ARG A 398 18.27 1.01 11.12
C ARG A 398 18.43 -0.27 11.94
N GLU A 399 18.63 -0.13 13.24
CA GLU A 399 18.79 -1.25 14.19
C GLU A 399 17.47 -2.00 14.41
N GLU A 400 16.32 -1.32 14.30
CA GLU A 400 15.00 -1.95 14.43
C GLU A 400 14.61 -2.72 13.17
N ARG A 401 15.02 -2.21 11.99
CA ARG A 401 14.71 -2.82 10.71
C ARG A 401 15.85 -2.59 9.72
N GLY A 402 16.56 -3.65 9.38
CA GLY A 402 17.61 -3.65 8.37
C GLY A 402 17.08 -3.47 6.94
N GLY A 403 18.03 -3.42 6.00
CA GLY A 403 17.72 -3.37 4.57
C GLY A 403 16.93 -4.58 4.07
N GLY A 404 16.35 -4.46 2.89
CA GLY A 404 15.57 -5.49 2.22
C GLY A 404 14.22 -5.00 1.71
N PHE A 405 13.44 -5.92 1.13
CA PHE A 405 12.11 -5.65 0.60
C PHE A 405 11.04 -6.07 1.63
N TRP A 406 10.34 -5.09 2.13
CA TRP A 406 9.35 -5.19 3.20
C TRP A 406 7.92 -4.94 2.69
N THR A 407 6.93 -5.18 3.54
CA THR A 407 5.55 -4.73 3.38
C THR A 407 5.26 -3.63 4.40
N PRO A 408 4.21 -2.83 4.25
CA PRO A 408 3.89 -1.77 5.21
C PRO A 408 3.84 -2.25 6.66
N ALA A 409 3.14 -3.35 6.93
CA ALA A 409 3.03 -3.89 8.29
C ALA A 409 4.32 -4.53 8.79
N SER A 410 5.05 -5.28 7.94
CA SER A 410 6.30 -5.92 8.38
C SER A 410 7.45 -4.93 8.61
N ALA A 411 7.44 -3.79 7.92
CA ALA A 411 8.42 -2.73 8.13
C ALA A 411 8.08 -1.84 9.34
N LEU A 412 6.83 -1.40 9.43
CA LEU A 412 6.45 -0.24 10.23
C LEU A 412 5.40 -0.56 11.32
N GLY A 413 4.50 -1.54 11.10
CA GLY A 413 3.52 -1.99 12.10
C GLY A 413 2.76 -0.83 12.77
N ASP A 414 2.78 -0.82 14.11
CA ASP A 414 2.05 0.16 14.92
C ASP A 414 2.54 1.60 14.70
N ARG A 415 3.82 1.80 14.40
CA ARG A 415 4.38 3.14 14.05
C ARG A 415 3.61 3.79 12.88
N LEU A 416 3.30 3.00 11.85
CA LEU A 416 2.54 3.53 10.72
C LEU A 416 1.06 3.72 11.07
N ILE A 417 0.46 2.82 11.86
CA ILE A 417 -0.93 2.98 12.35
C ILE A 417 -1.08 4.31 13.09
N GLU A 418 -0.22 4.59 14.06
CA GLU A 418 -0.24 5.83 14.84
C GLU A 418 -0.16 7.09 13.94
N ARG A 419 0.72 7.07 12.94
CA ARG A 419 0.84 8.18 11.99
C ARG A 419 -0.38 8.34 11.10
N LEU A 420 -0.95 7.23 10.61
CA LEU A 420 -2.14 7.25 9.76
C LEU A 420 -3.38 7.76 10.52
N GLU A 421 -3.52 7.40 11.79
CA GLU A 421 -4.59 7.93 12.64
C GLU A 421 -4.41 9.41 12.93
N ALA A 422 -3.18 9.84 13.22
CA ALA A 422 -2.90 11.23 13.53
C ALA A 422 -3.00 12.16 12.30
N HIS A 423 -2.65 11.67 11.08
CA HIS A 423 -2.37 12.56 9.96
C HIS A 423 -3.02 12.17 8.63
N ALA A 424 -3.52 10.95 8.49
CA ALA A 424 -4.12 10.49 7.22
C ALA A 424 -5.65 10.33 7.26
N GLY A 425 -6.29 10.66 8.40
CA GLY A 425 -7.75 10.53 8.57
C GLY A 425 -8.22 9.08 8.60
N MET A 426 -7.35 8.16 8.99
CA MET A 426 -7.69 6.76 9.21
C MET A 426 -8.02 6.49 10.67
N ARG A 427 -8.75 5.40 10.93
CA ARG A 427 -9.00 4.86 12.27
C ARG A 427 -8.93 3.34 12.24
N PHE A 428 -8.34 2.78 13.30
CA PHE A 428 -8.25 1.36 13.56
C PHE A 428 -8.96 1.06 14.88
N GLU A 429 -10.05 0.33 14.83
CA GLU A 429 -10.95 0.13 15.97
C GLU A 429 -11.15 -1.36 16.25
N TRP A 430 -11.09 -1.75 17.52
CA TRP A 430 -11.61 -3.01 18.00
C TRP A 430 -13.14 -2.88 18.13
N THR A 431 -13.88 -3.82 17.57
CA THR A 431 -15.36 -3.83 17.61
C THR A 431 -15.79 -5.18 18.17
N ASP A 432 -16.34 -5.19 19.37
CA ASP A 432 -16.91 -6.38 20.00
C ASP A 432 -18.18 -6.89 19.29
#